data_0beb3caead85e04c871b52afabd0184f
#
_entry.id   0beb3caead85e04c871b52afabd0184f
#
_cell.length_a   1.000
_cell.length_b   1.000
_cell.length_c   1.000
_cell.angle_alpha   90.00
_cell.angle_beta   90.00
_cell.angle_gamma   90.00
#
_symmetry.space_group_name_H-M   'P 1'
#
loop_
_entity.id
_entity.type
_entity.pdbx_description
1 polymer ?
#
loop_
_entity_poly.entity_id
_entity_poly.type
_entity_poly.pdbx_seq_one_letter_code
_entity_poly.pdbx_strand_id
1 'polypeptide(L)'
;GYALMQVPGGIIAEKFGLRKTGTVAMFWWSFFTALTAAATTKLGFAAVRFAFGIGEGPVFPALGQTAFKWFNSNEKGKASSAILAGVFFGPVVGPAVTVGLITVFGWHEVFLIFGGAGILLSFIWHRCLTDDPAENKHVNAAETAYINLGRNKASYEKKVAPWHRLICNPRFWAVGIQFMVVDYIMYVFLAWLPLYLTEAHGLSLKSMGFWASLPWLALTATVLLAGWFSDKLAMGVNKQRQYTMRTVSAVIGIVVTSVGLIMAANTSSVGMNIFWMTVSLGFLGFCMSASWSSVISLGGRYTGSVSGWINLWGNIGGILAPIGTAFLVEAYGWDSAFITTALFGIVVIVCWLFVKPGKALIEEEAIRE
;
A
#
# COMPACT_ATOMS: atom_id res chain seq x y z
N GLY A 1 -10.81 -9.20 -6.41
CA GLY A 1 -10.71 -10.34 -5.48
C GLY A 1 -10.08 -9.92 -4.16
N TYR A 2 -8.96 -9.21 -4.22
CA TYR A 2 -8.27 -8.64 -3.04
C TYR A 2 -9.17 -7.67 -2.27
N ALA A 3 -9.82 -6.73 -2.95
CA ALA A 3 -10.71 -5.76 -2.33
C ALA A 3 -11.90 -6.40 -1.61
N LEU A 4 -12.51 -7.42 -2.22
CA LEU A 4 -13.63 -8.16 -1.63
C LEU A 4 -13.25 -8.87 -0.32
N MET A 5 -12.00 -9.32 -0.20
CA MET A 5 -11.53 -10.07 0.96
C MET A 5 -10.87 -9.20 2.05
N GLN A 6 -10.77 -7.89 1.89
CA GLN A 6 -10.18 -7.01 2.90
C GLN A 6 -10.97 -7.05 4.22
N VAL A 7 -12.28 -6.87 4.18
CA VAL A 7 -13.13 -6.89 5.38
C VAL A 7 -13.33 -8.31 5.92
N PRO A 8 -13.75 -9.30 5.09
CA PRO A 8 -13.83 -10.70 5.55
C PRO A 8 -12.51 -11.24 6.08
N GLY A 9 -11.39 -10.88 5.44
CA GLY A 9 -10.04 -11.28 5.86
C GLY A 9 -9.66 -10.77 7.25
N GLY A 10 -10.04 -9.54 7.57
CA GLY A 10 -9.88 -8.98 8.92
C GLY A 10 -10.64 -9.80 9.96
N ILE A 11 -11.91 -10.15 9.69
CA ILE A 11 -12.75 -10.97 10.57
C ILE A 11 -12.14 -12.39 10.73
N ILE A 12 -11.66 -12.97 9.63
CA ILE A 12 -10.99 -14.29 9.64
C ILE A 12 -9.74 -14.23 10.52
N ALA A 13 -8.90 -13.19 10.36
CA ALA A 13 -7.69 -13.02 11.16
C ALA A 13 -7.98 -12.83 12.66
N GLU A 14 -9.07 -12.13 13.00
CA GLU A 14 -9.53 -11.99 14.37
C GLU A 14 -10.03 -13.30 14.98
N LYS A 15 -10.75 -14.11 14.18
CA LYS A 15 -11.39 -15.36 14.65
C LYS A 15 -10.42 -16.53 14.74
N PHE A 16 -9.57 -16.71 13.73
CA PHE A 16 -8.70 -17.89 13.58
C PHE A 16 -7.25 -17.62 13.98
N GLY A 17 -6.91 -16.37 14.29
CA GLY A 17 -5.56 -15.95 14.66
C GLY A 17 -4.67 -15.65 13.46
N LEU A 18 -3.52 -15.04 13.76
CA LEU A 18 -2.55 -14.55 12.77
C LEU A 18 -1.82 -15.69 12.07
N ARG A 19 -1.42 -16.71 12.87
CA ARG A 19 -0.65 -17.86 12.41
C ARG A 19 -1.40 -18.62 11.32
N LYS A 20 -2.63 -19.03 11.61
CA LYS A 20 -3.45 -19.80 10.68
C LYS A 20 -3.85 -18.97 9.46
N THR A 21 -4.35 -17.75 9.69
CA THR A 21 -4.79 -16.86 8.60
C THR A 21 -3.65 -16.53 7.65
N GLY A 22 -2.49 -16.13 8.17
CA GLY A 22 -1.32 -15.84 7.35
C GLY A 22 -0.83 -17.08 6.58
N THR A 23 -0.76 -18.23 7.24
CA THR A 23 -0.35 -19.50 6.58
C THR A 23 -1.28 -19.86 5.41
N VAL A 24 -2.60 -19.86 5.65
CA VAL A 24 -3.59 -20.21 4.62
C VAL A 24 -3.58 -19.19 3.49
N ALA A 25 -3.53 -17.91 3.80
CA ALA A 25 -3.47 -16.85 2.80
C ALA A 25 -2.21 -16.98 1.93
N MET A 26 -1.01 -17.12 2.56
CA MET A 26 0.26 -17.28 1.83
C MET A 26 0.27 -18.53 0.96
N PHE A 27 -0.20 -19.67 1.47
CA PHE A 27 -0.33 -20.88 0.70
C PHE A 27 -1.26 -20.70 -0.49
N TRP A 28 -2.44 -20.12 -0.27
CA TRP A 28 -3.46 -19.92 -1.28
C TRP A 28 -2.96 -19.05 -2.44
N TRP A 29 -2.49 -17.82 -2.17
CA TRP A 29 -2.01 -16.97 -3.27
C TRP A 29 -0.80 -17.56 -3.99
N SER A 30 0.08 -18.24 -3.26
CA SER A 30 1.27 -18.88 -3.86
C SER A 30 0.88 -20.05 -4.75
N PHE A 31 -0.10 -20.85 -4.34
CA PHE A 31 -0.69 -21.89 -5.17
C PHE A 31 -1.29 -21.33 -6.46
N PHE A 32 -2.10 -20.27 -6.36
CA PHE A 32 -2.67 -19.62 -7.54
C PHE A 32 -1.64 -18.84 -8.37
N THR A 33 -0.54 -18.39 -7.77
CA THR A 33 0.63 -17.90 -8.51
C THR A 33 1.20 -19.02 -9.39
N ALA A 34 1.50 -20.19 -8.82
CA ALA A 34 1.99 -21.32 -9.59
C ALA A 34 0.98 -21.78 -10.65
N LEU A 35 -0.30 -21.83 -10.31
CA LEU A 35 -1.39 -22.23 -11.22
C LEU A 35 -1.54 -21.26 -12.41
N THR A 36 -1.10 -20.02 -12.30
CA THR A 36 -1.08 -19.04 -13.41
C THR A 36 -0.25 -19.56 -14.59
N ALA A 37 0.81 -20.34 -14.35
CA ALA A 37 1.61 -20.97 -15.39
C ALA A 37 0.81 -21.95 -16.27
N ALA A 38 -0.26 -22.55 -15.75
CA ALA A 38 -1.10 -23.50 -16.46
C ALA A 38 -2.27 -22.84 -17.21
N ALA A 39 -2.47 -21.53 -17.06
CA ALA A 39 -3.59 -20.83 -17.67
C ALA A 39 -3.34 -20.60 -19.17
N THR A 40 -4.15 -21.21 -20.03
CA THR A 40 -4.02 -21.14 -21.51
C THR A 40 -5.05 -20.23 -22.17
N THR A 41 -6.13 -19.88 -21.45
CA THR A 41 -7.21 -19.03 -21.99
C THR A 41 -7.31 -17.72 -21.21
N LYS A 42 -7.79 -16.65 -21.86
CA LYS A 42 -8.01 -15.35 -21.22
C LYS A 42 -8.90 -15.46 -19.97
N LEU A 43 -9.99 -16.24 -20.06
CA LEU A 43 -10.91 -16.45 -18.94
C LEU A 43 -10.26 -17.27 -17.81
N GLY A 44 -9.50 -18.31 -18.17
CA GLY A 44 -8.74 -19.13 -17.19
C GLY A 44 -7.72 -18.27 -16.45
N PHE A 45 -6.97 -17.43 -17.19
CA PHE A 45 -6.01 -16.49 -16.59
C PHE A 45 -6.70 -15.51 -15.63
N ALA A 46 -7.82 -14.89 -16.06
CA ALA A 46 -8.59 -13.98 -15.21
C ALA A 46 -9.14 -14.67 -13.95
N ALA A 47 -9.67 -15.89 -14.08
CA ALA A 47 -10.20 -16.64 -12.95
C ALA A 47 -9.11 -17.00 -11.92
N VAL A 48 -7.96 -17.47 -12.38
CA VAL A 48 -6.81 -17.78 -11.52
C VAL A 48 -6.29 -16.53 -10.81
N ARG A 49 -6.16 -15.40 -11.51
CA ARG A 49 -5.72 -14.11 -10.92
C ARG A 49 -6.75 -13.53 -9.95
N PHE A 50 -8.04 -13.70 -10.22
CA PHE A 50 -9.10 -13.32 -9.29
C PHE A 50 -9.03 -14.15 -7.99
N ALA A 51 -8.88 -15.47 -8.11
CA ALA A 51 -8.71 -16.36 -6.96
C ALA A 51 -7.41 -16.07 -6.18
N PHE A 52 -6.33 -15.70 -6.87
CA PHE A 52 -5.11 -15.17 -6.25
C PHE A 52 -5.42 -13.97 -5.35
N GLY A 53 -6.13 -12.96 -5.87
CA GLY A 53 -6.50 -11.76 -5.11
C GLY A 53 -7.35 -12.07 -3.87
N ILE A 54 -8.29 -13.02 -3.96
CA ILE A 54 -9.07 -13.51 -2.81
C ILE A 54 -8.15 -14.02 -1.70
N GLY A 55 -7.10 -14.77 -2.04
CA GLY A 55 -6.15 -15.32 -1.06
C GLY A 55 -5.25 -14.27 -0.43
N GLU A 56 -4.89 -13.24 -1.19
CA GLU A 56 -4.00 -12.17 -0.74
C GLU A 56 -4.69 -11.19 0.22
N GLY A 57 -6.02 -10.97 0.06
CA GLY A 57 -6.78 -9.98 0.83
C GLY A 57 -6.63 -10.04 2.35
N PRO A 58 -6.62 -11.20 3.02
CA PRO A 58 -6.48 -11.31 4.47
C PRO A 58 -5.12 -10.91 5.04
N VAL A 59 -4.09 -10.75 4.22
CA VAL A 59 -2.69 -10.59 4.68
C VAL A 59 -2.44 -9.27 5.37
N PHE A 60 -2.86 -8.17 4.77
CA PHE A 60 -2.66 -6.84 5.36
C PHE A 60 -3.31 -6.70 6.74
N PRO A 61 -4.58 -7.10 6.95
CA PRO A 61 -5.17 -7.18 8.28
C PRO A 61 -4.38 -8.07 9.26
N ALA A 62 -3.90 -9.23 8.78
CA ALA A 62 -3.10 -10.14 9.60
C ALA A 62 -1.75 -9.52 10.02
N LEU A 63 -1.03 -8.88 9.09
CA LEU A 63 0.24 -8.19 9.37
C LEU A 63 0.06 -7.02 10.34
N GLY A 64 -1.02 -6.24 10.19
CA GLY A 64 -1.36 -5.17 11.12
C GLY A 64 -1.60 -5.69 12.55
N GLN A 65 -2.29 -6.82 12.69
CA GLN A 65 -2.49 -7.47 13.99
C GLN A 65 -1.17 -8.03 14.55
N THR A 66 -0.27 -8.55 13.69
CA THR A 66 1.05 -9.02 14.11
C THR A 66 1.85 -7.87 14.72
N ALA A 67 1.95 -6.73 14.03
CA ALA A 67 2.61 -5.54 14.55
C ALA A 67 2.02 -5.09 15.89
N PHE A 68 0.70 -5.19 16.03
CA PHE A 68 0.02 -4.83 17.26
C PHE A 68 0.30 -5.79 18.43
N LYS A 69 0.37 -7.11 18.18
CA LYS A 69 0.54 -8.14 19.22
C LYS A 69 2.00 -8.42 19.60
N TRP A 70 2.95 -8.23 18.67
CA TRP A 70 4.34 -8.61 18.84
C TRP A 70 5.27 -7.44 19.24
N PHE A 71 4.77 -6.21 19.18
CA PHE A 71 5.59 -5.02 19.45
C PHE A 71 5.03 -4.18 20.59
N ASN A 72 5.93 -3.59 21.38
CA ASN A 72 5.60 -2.60 22.39
C ASN A 72 4.92 -1.38 21.77
N SER A 73 4.11 -0.68 22.56
CA SER A 73 3.38 0.52 22.11
C SER A 73 4.28 1.59 21.46
N ASN A 74 5.53 1.72 21.92
CA ASN A 74 6.51 2.66 21.39
C ASN A 74 7.20 2.19 20.09
N GLU A 75 7.06 0.91 19.73
CA GLU A 75 7.72 0.28 18.58
C GLU A 75 6.77 -0.06 17.44
N LYS A 76 5.45 0.10 17.65
CA LYS A 76 4.43 -0.19 16.63
C LYS A 76 4.63 0.61 15.35
N GLY A 77 5.10 1.85 15.47
CA GLY A 77 5.45 2.68 14.30
C GLY A 77 6.58 2.07 13.47
N LYS A 78 7.65 1.61 14.13
CA LYS A 78 8.77 0.93 13.46
C LYS A 78 8.32 -0.37 12.80
N ALA A 79 7.50 -1.18 13.49
CA ALA A 79 6.96 -2.43 12.94
C ALA A 79 6.10 -2.18 11.71
N SER A 80 5.18 -1.21 11.76
CA SER A 80 4.35 -0.82 10.62
C SER A 80 5.17 -0.29 9.46
N SER A 81 6.22 0.51 9.74
CA SER A 81 7.13 1.01 8.71
C SER A 81 7.94 -0.11 8.06
N ALA A 82 8.35 -1.12 8.82
CA ALA A 82 9.06 -2.29 8.28
C ALA A 82 8.15 -3.11 7.35
N ILE A 83 6.87 -3.29 7.71
CA ILE A 83 5.87 -3.95 6.84
C ILE A 83 5.70 -3.17 5.54
N LEU A 84 5.51 -1.86 5.60
CA LEU A 84 5.36 -1.00 4.42
C LEU A 84 6.63 -0.98 3.56
N ALA A 85 7.81 -0.94 4.18
CA ALA A 85 9.07 -1.03 3.45
C ALA A 85 9.17 -2.34 2.65
N GLY A 86 8.73 -3.46 3.23
CA GLY A 86 8.66 -4.74 2.50
C GLY A 86 7.73 -4.69 1.29
N VAL A 87 6.57 -4.05 1.42
CA VAL A 87 5.59 -3.88 0.33
C VAL A 87 6.18 -3.09 -0.84
N PHE A 88 6.83 -1.97 -0.56
CA PHE A 88 7.41 -1.12 -1.62
C PHE A 88 8.76 -1.63 -2.13
N PHE A 89 9.49 -2.41 -1.33
CA PHE A 89 10.75 -3.03 -1.77
C PHE A 89 10.52 -4.16 -2.78
N GLY A 90 9.37 -4.84 -2.72
CA GLY A 90 8.99 -5.84 -3.71
C GLY A 90 9.10 -5.33 -5.15
N PRO A 91 8.42 -4.25 -5.53
CA PRO A 91 8.55 -3.62 -6.85
C PRO A 91 9.95 -3.06 -7.18
N VAL A 92 10.81 -2.80 -6.21
CA VAL A 92 12.22 -2.43 -6.47
C VAL A 92 13.00 -3.59 -7.07
N VAL A 93 12.90 -4.76 -6.45
CA VAL A 93 13.68 -5.95 -6.89
C VAL A 93 12.92 -6.80 -7.91
N GLY A 94 11.59 -6.75 -7.87
CA GLY A 94 10.70 -7.62 -8.65
C GLY A 94 10.97 -7.58 -10.16
N PRO A 95 10.98 -6.43 -10.83
CA PRO A 95 11.21 -6.34 -12.26
C PRO A 95 12.54 -6.97 -12.69
N ALA A 96 13.63 -6.63 -11.99
CA ALA A 96 14.97 -7.13 -12.30
C ALA A 96 15.07 -8.66 -12.10
N VAL A 97 14.56 -9.17 -10.99
CA VAL A 97 14.53 -10.62 -10.69
C VAL A 97 13.66 -11.37 -11.69
N THR A 98 12.47 -10.86 -11.97
CA THR A 98 11.53 -11.46 -12.92
C THR A 98 12.13 -11.54 -14.31
N VAL A 99 12.73 -10.45 -14.81
CA VAL A 99 13.39 -10.43 -16.11
C VAL A 99 14.57 -11.42 -16.15
N GLY A 100 15.39 -11.46 -15.10
CA GLY A 100 16.49 -12.42 -14.99
C GLY A 100 16.00 -13.87 -15.08
N LEU A 101 14.92 -14.20 -14.40
CA LEU A 101 14.32 -15.53 -14.45
C LEU A 101 13.67 -15.84 -15.82
N ILE A 102 12.95 -14.90 -16.41
CA ILE A 102 12.30 -15.07 -17.72
C ILE A 102 13.33 -15.35 -18.81
N THR A 103 14.47 -14.68 -18.79
CA THR A 103 15.51 -14.86 -19.82
C THR A 103 16.20 -16.20 -19.75
N VAL A 104 16.19 -16.86 -18.58
CA VAL A 104 16.83 -18.18 -18.37
C VAL A 104 15.83 -19.32 -18.50
N PHE A 105 14.66 -19.18 -17.90
CA PHE A 105 13.71 -20.27 -17.73
C PHE A 105 12.42 -20.10 -18.55
N GLY A 106 12.05 -18.87 -18.92
CA GLY A 106 10.76 -18.57 -19.53
C GLY A 106 9.74 -18.05 -18.50
N TRP A 107 8.60 -17.53 -18.99
CA TRP A 107 7.62 -16.88 -18.11
C TRP A 107 6.78 -17.88 -17.27
N HIS A 108 6.53 -19.08 -17.77
CA HIS A 108 5.79 -20.11 -17.04
C HIS A 108 6.53 -20.52 -15.77
N GLU A 109 7.83 -20.78 -15.90
CA GLU A 109 8.70 -21.22 -14.83
C GLU A 109 8.84 -20.16 -13.74
N VAL A 110 8.78 -18.89 -14.10
CA VAL A 110 8.81 -17.79 -13.12
C VAL A 110 7.61 -17.88 -12.17
N PHE A 111 6.40 -18.14 -12.68
CA PHE A 111 5.24 -18.35 -11.84
C PHE A 111 5.36 -19.57 -10.93
N LEU A 112 5.95 -20.65 -11.42
CA LEU A 112 6.22 -21.86 -10.62
C LEU A 112 7.25 -21.58 -9.53
N ILE A 113 8.33 -20.88 -9.86
CA ILE A 113 9.40 -20.52 -8.90
C ILE A 113 8.84 -19.63 -7.78
N PHE A 114 8.13 -18.54 -8.13
CA PHE A 114 7.55 -17.66 -7.12
C PHE A 114 6.45 -18.34 -6.31
N GLY A 115 5.60 -19.13 -6.94
CA GLY A 115 4.60 -19.91 -6.24
C GLY A 115 5.20 -20.92 -5.27
N GLY A 116 6.22 -21.67 -5.70
CA GLY A 116 6.96 -22.61 -4.85
C GLY A 116 7.66 -21.94 -3.67
N ALA A 117 8.33 -20.81 -3.93
CA ALA A 117 8.97 -20.03 -2.88
C ALA A 117 7.96 -19.51 -1.85
N GLY A 118 6.80 -19.01 -2.31
CA GLY A 118 5.74 -18.55 -1.42
C GLY A 118 5.10 -19.67 -0.61
N ILE A 119 4.91 -20.86 -1.18
CA ILE A 119 4.47 -22.06 -0.44
C ILE A 119 5.48 -22.41 0.67
N LEU A 120 6.77 -22.40 0.36
CA LEU A 120 7.81 -22.63 1.35
C LEU A 120 7.76 -21.59 2.47
N LEU A 121 7.61 -20.32 2.13
CA LEU A 121 7.46 -19.23 3.09
C LEU A 121 6.22 -19.40 3.97
N SER A 122 5.12 -19.95 3.46
CA SER A 122 3.93 -20.23 4.27
C SER A 122 4.19 -21.24 5.38
N PHE A 123 5.01 -22.28 5.12
CA PHE A 123 5.43 -23.23 6.14
C PHE A 123 6.38 -22.60 7.16
N ILE A 124 7.31 -21.75 6.72
CA ILE A 124 8.22 -21.01 7.62
C ILE A 124 7.39 -20.11 8.53
N TRP A 125 6.43 -19.35 7.97
CA TRP A 125 5.50 -18.53 8.74
C TRP A 125 4.77 -19.35 9.80
N HIS A 126 4.23 -20.49 9.42
CA HIS A 126 3.51 -21.37 10.33
C HIS A 126 4.37 -21.87 11.49
N ARG A 127 5.66 -22.10 11.25
CA ARG A 127 6.61 -22.59 12.27
C ARG A 127 7.12 -21.50 13.19
N CYS A 128 7.35 -20.30 12.65
CA CYS A 128 8.01 -19.21 13.37
C CYS A 128 7.04 -18.35 14.17
N LEU A 129 5.79 -18.15 13.67
CA LEU A 129 4.82 -17.26 14.29
C LEU A 129 3.86 -18.03 15.20
N THR A 130 3.56 -17.44 16.36
CA THR A 130 2.46 -17.84 17.25
C THR A 130 1.43 -16.71 17.35
N ASP A 131 0.22 -17.02 17.75
CA ASP A 131 -0.85 -16.01 17.88
C ASP A 131 -0.63 -15.09 19.07
N ASP A 132 0.03 -15.58 20.13
CA ASP A 132 0.49 -14.79 21.26
C ASP A 132 2.02 -14.94 21.40
N PRO A 133 2.77 -13.85 21.63
CA PRO A 133 4.21 -13.92 21.90
C PRO A 133 4.55 -14.82 23.09
N ALA A 134 3.69 -14.86 24.13
CA ALA A 134 3.90 -15.69 25.31
C ALA A 134 3.90 -17.21 25.03
N GLU A 135 3.27 -17.63 23.92
CA GLU A 135 3.23 -19.03 23.50
C GLU A 135 4.47 -19.42 22.65
N ASN A 136 5.29 -18.43 22.27
CA ASN A 136 6.45 -18.69 21.42
C ASN A 136 7.65 -19.17 22.22
N LYS A 137 8.21 -20.31 21.82
CA LYS A 137 9.36 -20.94 22.48
C LYS A 137 10.64 -20.08 22.52
N HIS A 138 10.74 -19.09 21.65
CA HIS A 138 11.90 -18.20 21.53
C HIS A 138 11.71 -16.90 22.32
N VAL A 139 10.55 -16.64 22.89
CA VAL A 139 10.24 -15.44 23.67
C VAL A 139 10.34 -15.78 25.16
N ASN A 140 11.19 -15.05 25.89
CA ASN A 140 11.34 -15.23 27.32
C ASN A 140 10.36 -14.35 28.13
N ALA A 141 10.27 -14.60 29.45
CA ALA A 141 9.34 -13.87 30.33
C ALA A 141 9.64 -12.35 30.37
N ALA A 142 10.91 -11.95 30.29
CA ALA A 142 11.30 -10.54 30.29
C ALA A 142 10.86 -9.83 29.00
N GLU A 143 11.00 -10.49 27.86
CA GLU A 143 10.55 -9.99 26.56
C GLU A 143 9.03 -9.90 26.50
N THR A 144 8.31 -10.91 27.02
CA THR A 144 6.85 -10.87 27.16
C THR A 144 6.40 -9.70 28.03
N ALA A 145 7.07 -9.44 29.13
CA ALA A 145 6.80 -8.29 29.98
C ALA A 145 7.05 -6.96 29.25
N TYR A 146 8.15 -6.87 28.52
CA TYR A 146 8.49 -5.70 27.71
C TYR A 146 7.46 -5.43 26.61
N ILE A 147 7.04 -6.46 25.84
CA ILE A 147 6.00 -6.33 24.82
C ILE A 147 4.69 -5.82 25.41
N ASN A 148 4.35 -6.26 26.64
CA ASN A 148 3.12 -5.85 27.34
C ASN A 148 3.21 -4.48 28.02
N LEU A 149 4.39 -3.87 28.14
CA LEU A 149 4.58 -2.55 28.72
C LEU A 149 3.79 -1.50 27.92
N GLY A 150 2.94 -0.72 28.57
CA GLY A 150 2.11 0.31 27.93
C GLY A 150 0.90 -0.23 27.17
N ARG A 151 0.59 -1.52 27.25
CA ARG A 151 -0.66 -2.08 26.75
C ARG A 151 -1.80 -1.75 27.71
N ASN A 152 -2.65 -0.83 27.29
CA ASN A 152 -3.85 -0.51 28.04
C ASN A 152 -4.95 -1.53 27.68
N LYS A 153 -5.32 -2.43 28.62
CA LYS A 153 -6.38 -3.45 28.42
C LYS A 153 -7.73 -2.82 28.06
N ALA A 154 -7.99 -1.59 28.51
CA ALA A 154 -9.22 -0.85 28.21
C ALA A 154 -9.35 -0.39 26.74
N SER A 155 -8.26 -0.37 25.96
CA SER A 155 -8.29 -0.05 24.51
C SER A 155 -8.92 -1.17 23.67
N TYR A 156 -9.28 -2.29 24.25
CA TYR A 156 -9.87 -3.46 23.59
C TYR A 156 -11.40 -3.48 23.56
N GLU A 157 -12.08 -2.52 24.16
CA GLU A 157 -13.52 -2.42 23.95
C GLU A 157 -13.79 -2.13 22.47
N LYS A 158 -14.19 -3.17 21.75
CA LYS A 158 -14.66 -3.09 20.36
C LYS A 158 -15.93 -2.24 20.33
N LYS A 159 -15.77 -0.92 20.15
CA LYS A 159 -16.93 -0.06 19.88
C LYS A 159 -17.17 -0.07 18.38
N VAL A 160 -18.37 -0.48 18.01
CA VAL A 160 -18.83 -0.44 16.61
C VAL A 160 -18.77 1.01 16.14
N ALA A 161 -18.12 1.22 15.00
CA ALA A 161 -18.02 2.55 14.41
C ALA A 161 -19.40 3.07 14.01
N PRO A 162 -19.76 4.31 14.34
CA PRO A 162 -21.03 4.90 13.94
C PRO A 162 -21.00 5.29 12.45
N TRP A 163 -21.14 4.29 11.58
CA TRP A 163 -21.00 4.43 10.13
C TRP A 163 -21.87 5.52 9.54
N HIS A 164 -23.10 5.71 10.04
CA HIS A 164 -23.99 6.76 9.58
C HIS A 164 -23.40 8.17 9.78
N ARG A 165 -22.70 8.41 10.91
CA ARG A 165 -22.03 9.69 11.17
C ARG A 165 -20.77 9.85 10.32
N LEU A 166 -20.03 8.78 10.08
CA LEU A 166 -18.86 8.79 9.21
C LEU A 166 -19.25 9.09 7.77
N ILE A 167 -20.24 8.41 7.22
CA ILE A 167 -20.70 8.57 5.83
C ILE A 167 -21.31 9.96 5.59
N CYS A 168 -21.97 10.55 6.58
CA CYS A 168 -22.48 11.92 6.49
C CYS A 168 -21.38 13.00 6.61
N ASN A 169 -20.15 12.64 6.98
CA ASN A 169 -19.07 13.59 7.14
C ASN A 169 -18.28 13.78 5.83
N PRO A 170 -18.29 14.97 5.20
CA PRO A 170 -17.59 15.20 3.93
C PRO A 170 -16.08 14.98 4.01
N ARG A 171 -15.49 15.14 5.20
CA ARG A 171 -14.06 14.87 5.43
C ARG A 171 -13.72 13.38 5.29
N PHE A 172 -14.66 12.50 5.63
CA PHE A 172 -14.50 11.05 5.48
C PHE A 172 -14.40 10.66 4.00
N TRP A 173 -15.22 11.29 3.15
CA TRP A 173 -15.14 11.13 1.70
C TRP A 173 -13.86 11.72 1.11
N ALA A 174 -13.48 12.93 1.56
CA ALA A 174 -12.24 13.55 1.11
C ALA A 174 -11.00 12.67 1.41
N VAL A 175 -10.96 12.02 2.57
CA VAL A 175 -9.89 11.06 2.93
C VAL A 175 -9.89 9.85 2.00
N GLY A 176 -11.04 9.31 1.64
CA GLY A 176 -11.16 8.19 0.71
C GLY A 176 -10.76 8.58 -0.72
N ILE A 177 -11.40 9.62 -1.26
CA ILE A 177 -11.21 10.06 -2.65
C ILE A 177 -9.76 10.47 -2.93
N GLN A 178 -9.12 11.23 -2.03
CA GLN A 178 -7.72 11.60 -2.23
C GLN A 178 -6.82 10.36 -2.31
N PHE A 179 -7.07 9.34 -1.47
CA PHE A 179 -6.26 8.15 -1.47
C PHE A 179 -6.55 7.24 -2.68
N MET A 180 -7.79 7.23 -3.17
CA MET A 180 -8.13 6.59 -4.44
C MET A 180 -7.26 7.12 -5.59
N VAL A 181 -7.09 8.44 -5.67
CA VAL A 181 -6.27 9.06 -6.72
C VAL A 181 -4.79 8.80 -6.51
N VAL A 182 -4.32 8.84 -5.26
CA VAL A 182 -2.92 8.52 -4.92
C VAL A 182 -2.57 7.09 -5.33
N ASP A 183 -3.43 6.13 -4.99
CA ASP A 183 -3.24 4.73 -5.39
C ASP A 183 -3.44 4.55 -6.90
N TYR A 184 -4.38 5.25 -7.54
CA TYR A 184 -4.52 5.26 -9.01
C TYR A 184 -3.17 5.58 -9.66
N ILE A 185 -2.53 6.69 -9.24
CA ILE A 185 -1.22 7.09 -9.78
C ILE A 185 -0.18 5.99 -9.54
N MET A 186 -0.10 5.44 -8.34
CA MET A 186 0.83 4.35 -8.00
C MET A 186 0.59 3.12 -8.89
N TYR A 187 -0.66 2.73 -9.10
CA TYR A 187 -1.00 1.57 -9.93
C TYR A 187 -0.78 1.80 -11.43
N VAL A 188 -0.81 3.05 -11.92
CA VAL A 188 -0.33 3.38 -13.28
C VAL A 188 1.14 2.98 -13.43
N PHE A 189 1.99 3.34 -12.46
CA PHE A 189 3.39 2.91 -12.48
C PHE A 189 3.53 1.39 -12.35
N LEU A 190 2.75 0.77 -11.48
CA LEU A 190 2.84 -0.68 -11.25
C LEU A 190 2.47 -1.48 -12.50
N ALA A 191 1.38 -1.12 -13.15
CA ALA A 191 0.83 -1.88 -14.27
C ALA A 191 1.49 -1.54 -15.62
N TRP A 192 1.84 -0.28 -15.83
CA TRP A 192 2.16 0.21 -17.16
C TRP A 192 3.61 0.66 -17.38
N LEU A 193 4.36 1.00 -16.31
CA LEU A 193 5.73 1.47 -16.47
C LEU A 193 6.64 0.49 -17.26
N PRO A 194 6.62 -0.83 -17.00
CA PRO A 194 7.43 -1.77 -17.77
C PRO A 194 7.07 -1.76 -19.27
N LEU A 195 5.78 -1.80 -19.59
CA LEU A 195 5.30 -1.79 -20.97
C LEU A 195 5.63 -0.46 -21.66
N TYR A 196 5.41 0.66 -20.98
CA TYR A 196 5.76 1.99 -21.48
C TYR A 196 7.25 2.10 -21.85
N LEU A 197 8.15 1.63 -20.99
CA LEU A 197 9.58 1.68 -21.25
C LEU A 197 10.00 0.81 -22.45
N THR A 198 9.31 -0.28 -22.72
CA THR A 198 9.59 -1.13 -23.88
C THR A 198 8.94 -0.61 -25.15
N GLU A 199 7.69 -0.18 -25.12
CA GLU A 199 6.95 0.25 -26.31
C GLU A 199 7.30 1.67 -26.75
N ALA A 200 7.31 2.63 -25.83
CA ALA A 200 7.55 4.03 -26.17
C ALA A 200 9.03 4.37 -26.31
N HIS A 201 9.91 3.70 -25.57
CA HIS A 201 11.34 3.99 -25.58
C HIS A 201 12.22 2.88 -26.16
N GLY A 202 11.65 1.76 -26.59
CA GLY A 202 12.37 0.67 -27.24
C GLY A 202 13.41 -0.01 -26.35
N LEU A 203 13.27 0.05 -25.02
CA LEU A 203 14.22 -0.57 -24.12
C LEU A 203 14.16 -2.09 -24.21
N SER A 204 15.35 -2.72 -24.20
CA SER A 204 15.42 -4.17 -24.08
C SER A 204 14.81 -4.62 -22.74
N LEU A 205 14.30 -5.86 -22.69
CA LEU A 205 13.71 -6.43 -21.48
C LEU A 205 14.63 -6.31 -20.26
N LYS A 206 15.94 -6.54 -20.45
CA LYS A 206 16.95 -6.44 -19.40
C LYS A 206 17.13 -5.00 -18.89
N SER A 207 17.22 -4.04 -19.81
CA SER A 207 17.35 -2.61 -19.46
C SER A 207 16.07 -2.10 -18.78
N MET A 208 14.90 -2.49 -19.26
CA MET A 208 13.60 -2.16 -18.67
C MET A 208 13.52 -2.66 -17.22
N GLY A 209 13.91 -3.90 -16.94
CA GLY A 209 13.88 -4.46 -15.59
C GLY A 209 14.71 -3.63 -14.58
N PHE A 210 15.87 -3.11 -15.01
CA PHE A 210 16.70 -2.24 -14.19
C PHE A 210 16.06 -0.84 -14.02
N TRP A 211 15.71 -0.19 -15.12
CA TRP A 211 15.22 1.19 -15.08
C TRP A 211 13.86 1.33 -14.43
N ALA A 212 12.97 0.34 -14.56
CA ALA A 212 11.67 0.32 -13.87
C ALA A 212 11.79 0.22 -12.35
N SER A 213 12.92 -0.24 -11.81
CA SER A 213 13.14 -0.33 -10.37
C SER A 213 13.40 1.02 -9.70
N LEU A 214 13.95 2.02 -10.42
CA LEU A 214 14.37 3.30 -9.83
C LEU A 214 13.21 4.12 -9.25
N PRO A 215 12.06 4.29 -9.92
CA PRO A 215 10.91 4.97 -9.34
C PRO A 215 10.42 4.34 -8.02
N TRP A 216 10.43 3.02 -7.95
CA TRP A 216 10.03 2.29 -6.74
C TRP A 216 11.04 2.42 -5.60
N LEU A 217 12.32 2.46 -5.93
CA LEU A 217 13.38 2.75 -4.94
C LEU A 217 13.20 4.15 -4.35
N ALA A 218 12.92 5.14 -5.19
CA ALA A 218 12.65 6.51 -4.75
C ALA A 218 11.39 6.57 -3.86
N LEU A 219 10.30 5.89 -4.24
CA LEU A 219 9.08 5.78 -3.42
C LEU A 219 9.39 5.16 -2.05
N THR A 220 10.10 4.04 -2.03
CA THR A 220 10.48 3.36 -0.78
C THR A 220 11.28 4.28 0.13
N ALA A 221 12.30 4.94 -0.41
CA ALA A 221 13.14 5.88 0.32
C ALA A 221 12.33 7.06 0.89
N THR A 222 11.48 7.66 0.08
CA THR A 222 10.70 8.84 0.49
C THR A 222 9.61 8.52 1.50
N VAL A 223 8.96 7.36 1.41
CA VAL A 223 8.00 6.91 2.44
C VAL A 223 8.69 6.74 3.79
N LEU A 224 9.87 6.11 3.83
CA LEU A 224 10.66 5.94 5.05
C LEU A 224 11.14 7.29 5.61
N LEU A 225 11.66 8.16 4.74
CA LEU A 225 12.12 9.50 5.12
C LEU A 225 10.96 10.36 5.64
N ALA A 226 9.82 10.35 4.97
CA ALA A 226 8.64 11.12 5.37
C ALA A 226 8.09 10.66 6.72
N GLY A 227 8.07 9.35 6.98
CA GLY A 227 7.72 8.79 8.30
C GLY A 227 8.68 9.26 9.38
N TRP A 228 9.99 9.14 9.16
CA TRP A 228 11.01 9.57 10.09
C TRP A 228 10.95 11.09 10.36
N PHE A 229 10.79 11.91 9.34
CA PHE A 229 10.62 13.37 9.48
C PHE A 229 9.35 13.70 10.26
N SER A 230 8.23 13.03 9.98
CA SER A 230 6.98 13.23 10.70
C SER A 230 7.14 12.96 12.20
N ASP A 231 7.81 11.87 12.57
CA ASP A 231 8.02 11.48 13.96
C ASP A 231 9.02 12.42 14.67
N LYS A 232 10.12 12.80 14.00
CA LYS A 232 11.13 13.70 14.56
C LYS A 232 10.59 15.12 14.77
N LEU A 233 9.75 15.60 13.85
CA LEU A 233 9.09 16.90 13.98
C LEU A 233 7.94 16.86 15.01
N ALA A 234 7.40 15.67 15.32
CA ALA A 234 6.40 15.51 16.38
C ALA A 234 7.00 15.66 17.79
N MET A 235 8.28 15.34 17.94
CA MET A 235 8.99 15.52 19.20
C MET A 235 9.29 17.00 19.44
N GLY A 236 8.49 17.65 20.31
CA GLY A 236 8.71 19.03 20.76
C GLY A 236 7.97 20.15 20.00
N VAL A 237 7.08 19.81 19.07
CA VAL A 237 6.32 20.80 18.30
C VAL A 237 4.83 20.72 18.65
N ASN A 238 4.15 21.91 18.65
CA ASN A 238 2.71 22.00 18.84
C ASN A 238 1.96 21.10 17.82
N LYS A 239 0.99 20.31 18.30
CA LYS A 239 0.17 19.39 17.48
C LYS A 239 -0.41 20.07 16.23
N GLN A 240 -0.85 21.31 16.33
CA GLN A 240 -1.40 22.07 15.19
C GLN A 240 -0.35 22.25 14.08
N ARG A 241 0.89 22.55 14.42
CA ARG A 241 1.99 22.69 13.46
C ARG A 241 2.32 21.35 12.78
N GLN A 242 2.28 20.26 13.54
CA GLN A 242 2.45 18.91 12.98
C GLN A 242 1.39 18.59 11.92
N TYR A 243 0.12 18.93 12.18
CA TYR A 243 -0.97 18.71 11.23
C TYR A 243 -0.82 19.57 9.97
N THR A 244 -0.44 20.82 10.13
CA THR A 244 -0.15 21.70 8.98
C THR A 244 0.97 21.14 8.12
N MET A 245 2.05 20.64 8.75
CA MET A 245 3.17 20.04 8.04
C MET A 245 2.76 18.78 7.24
N ARG A 246 1.86 17.95 7.77
CA ARG A 246 1.30 16.80 7.03
C ARG A 246 0.56 17.24 5.77
N THR A 247 -0.30 18.27 5.89
CA THR A 247 -1.01 18.83 4.74
C THR A 247 -0.04 19.41 3.70
N VAL A 248 0.94 20.19 4.14
CA VAL A 248 1.96 20.77 3.24
C VAL A 248 2.78 19.66 2.56
N SER A 249 3.21 18.64 3.31
CA SER A 249 3.94 17.49 2.76
C SER A 249 3.13 16.76 1.69
N ALA A 250 1.84 16.53 1.93
CA ALA A 250 0.97 15.89 0.96
C ALA A 250 0.77 16.73 -0.31
N VAL A 251 0.54 18.03 -0.15
CA VAL A 251 0.34 18.96 -1.28
C VAL A 251 1.62 19.08 -2.10
N ILE A 252 2.78 19.31 -1.46
CA ILE A 252 4.06 19.33 -2.18
C ILE A 252 4.30 17.99 -2.88
N GLY A 253 4.06 16.88 -2.20
CA GLY A 253 4.22 15.55 -2.74
C GLY A 253 3.43 15.38 -4.04
N ILE A 254 2.14 15.68 -4.04
CA ILE A 254 1.28 15.50 -5.21
C ILE A 254 1.56 16.52 -6.32
N VAL A 255 1.92 17.76 -5.98
CA VAL A 255 2.30 18.78 -6.99
C VAL A 255 3.55 18.34 -7.73
N VAL A 256 4.60 17.90 -7.02
CA VAL A 256 5.84 17.44 -7.66
C VAL A 256 5.59 16.15 -8.45
N THR A 257 4.74 15.24 -7.95
CA THR A 257 4.30 14.04 -8.67
C THR A 257 3.66 14.43 -10.00
N SER A 258 2.70 15.35 -10.00
CA SER A 258 2.00 15.79 -11.20
C SER A 258 2.94 16.50 -12.18
N VAL A 259 3.80 17.41 -11.70
CA VAL A 259 4.82 18.06 -12.54
C VAL A 259 5.76 17.02 -13.14
N GLY A 260 6.21 16.04 -12.36
CA GLY A 260 7.08 14.97 -12.85
C GLY A 260 6.44 14.15 -13.99
N LEU A 261 5.15 13.80 -13.87
CA LEU A 261 4.41 13.11 -14.93
C LEU A 261 4.28 13.96 -16.21
N ILE A 262 3.98 15.26 -16.07
CA ILE A 262 3.89 16.18 -17.21
C ILE A 262 5.25 16.33 -17.89
N MET A 263 6.33 16.48 -17.13
CA MET A 263 7.68 16.60 -17.66
C MET A 263 8.13 15.30 -18.35
N ALA A 264 7.79 14.14 -17.80
CA ALA A 264 8.05 12.85 -18.42
C ALA A 264 7.32 12.70 -19.74
N ALA A 265 6.04 13.08 -19.83
CA ALA A 265 5.24 13.04 -21.05
C ALA A 265 5.80 13.96 -22.15
N ASN A 266 6.46 15.06 -21.80
CA ASN A 266 6.98 16.03 -22.77
C ASN A 266 8.49 15.85 -23.08
N THR A 267 9.08 14.73 -22.68
CA THR A 267 10.52 14.49 -22.83
C THR A 267 10.80 13.31 -23.74
N SER A 268 11.51 13.54 -24.84
CA SER A 268 11.93 12.49 -25.78
C SER A 268 13.18 11.71 -25.34
N SER A 269 13.97 12.26 -24.42
CA SER A 269 15.17 11.60 -23.90
C SER A 269 14.80 10.52 -22.88
N VAL A 270 15.18 9.26 -23.12
CA VAL A 270 14.92 8.11 -22.22
C VAL A 270 15.43 8.37 -20.81
N GLY A 271 16.66 8.88 -20.65
CA GLY A 271 17.23 9.16 -19.34
C GLY A 271 16.47 10.23 -18.57
N MET A 272 16.08 11.32 -19.24
CA MET A 272 15.27 12.38 -18.61
C MET A 272 13.85 11.93 -18.31
N ASN A 273 13.27 11.09 -19.16
CA ASN A 273 11.96 10.49 -18.89
C ASN A 273 12.01 9.64 -17.60
N ILE A 274 12.96 8.72 -17.50
CA ILE A 274 13.15 7.88 -16.29
C ILE A 274 13.43 8.75 -15.07
N PHE A 275 14.22 9.81 -15.20
CA PHE A 275 14.46 10.76 -14.10
C PHE A 275 13.15 11.39 -13.61
N TRP A 276 12.32 11.92 -14.50
CA TRP A 276 11.05 12.54 -14.11
C TRP A 276 10.03 11.54 -13.57
N MET A 277 9.99 10.31 -14.12
CA MET A 277 9.19 9.22 -13.56
C MET A 277 9.65 8.87 -12.14
N THR A 278 10.96 8.84 -11.90
CA THR A 278 11.55 8.58 -10.57
C THR A 278 11.21 9.69 -9.58
N VAL A 279 11.32 10.95 -9.99
CA VAL A 279 10.91 12.11 -9.19
C VAL A 279 9.41 12.04 -8.88
N SER A 280 8.58 11.75 -9.88
CA SER A 280 7.14 11.66 -9.74
C SER A 280 6.73 10.62 -8.70
N LEU A 281 7.10 9.36 -8.90
CA LEU A 281 6.72 8.28 -7.98
C LEU A 281 7.39 8.48 -6.61
N GLY A 282 8.62 8.97 -6.55
CA GLY A 282 9.30 9.29 -5.32
C GLY A 282 8.53 10.29 -4.46
N PHE A 283 8.11 11.40 -5.04
CA PHE A 283 7.36 12.43 -4.28
C PHE A 283 5.94 12.02 -3.91
N LEU A 284 5.33 11.05 -4.61
CA LEU A 284 4.08 10.44 -4.20
C LEU A 284 4.17 9.82 -2.80
N GLY A 285 5.35 9.34 -2.41
CA GLY A 285 5.62 8.78 -1.08
C GLY A 285 5.35 9.76 0.06
N PHE A 286 5.60 11.05 -0.12
CA PHE A 286 5.26 12.08 0.87
C PHE A 286 3.74 12.18 1.06
N CYS A 287 2.97 12.13 -0.03
CA CYS A 287 1.51 12.16 0.02
C CYS A 287 0.96 10.90 0.70
N MET A 288 1.47 9.72 0.36
CA MET A 288 1.07 8.44 0.97
C MET A 288 1.35 8.42 2.48
N SER A 289 2.56 8.82 2.88
CA SER A 289 2.94 8.88 4.30
C SER A 289 2.06 9.86 5.09
N ALA A 290 1.78 11.04 4.53
CA ALA A 290 0.88 12.03 5.14
C ALA A 290 -0.55 11.49 5.29
N SER A 291 -1.05 10.76 4.28
CA SER A 291 -2.38 10.15 4.29
C SER A 291 -2.52 9.12 5.42
N TRP A 292 -1.62 8.16 5.49
CA TRP A 292 -1.64 7.13 6.54
C TRP A 292 -1.41 7.70 7.95
N SER A 293 -0.49 8.65 8.10
CA SER A 293 -0.27 9.34 9.38
C SER A 293 -1.50 10.12 9.84
N SER A 294 -2.31 10.61 8.90
CA SER A 294 -3.55 11.36 9.20
C SER A 294 -4.69 10.45 9.64
N VAL A 295 -4.75 9.21 9.18
CA VAL A 295 -5.79 8.23 9.55
C VAL A 295 -5.87 8.03 11.05
N ILE A 296 -4.72 7.96 11.73
CA ILE A 296 -4.66 7.76 13.19
C ILE A 296 -5.32 8.95 13.92
N SER A 297 -5.01 10.16 13.50
CA SER A 297 -5.54 11.38 14.13
C SER A 297 -7.01 11.64 13.78
N LEU A 298 -7.45 11.27 12.58
CA LEU A 298 -8.82 11.42 12.11
C LEU A 298 -9.75 10.36 12.69
N GLY A 299 -9.25 9.12 12.82
CA GLY A 299 -10.03 7.99 13.28
C GLY A 299 -10.19 7.93 14.80
N GLY A 300 -9.21 8.40 15.57
CA GLY A 300 -9.23 8.26 17.02
C GLY A 300 -9.49 6.80 17.43
N ARG A 301 -10.55 6.57 18.22
CA ARG A 301 -10.99 5.21 18.62
C ARG A 301 -11.48 4.36 17.43
N TYR A 302 -11.86 4.96 16.30
CA TYR A 302 -12.34 4.31 15.08
C TYR A 302 -11.28 4.23 13.98
N THR A 303 -10.01 4.31 14.33
CA THR A 303 -8.88 4.26 13.39
C THR A 303 -8.95 3.05 12.46
N GLY A 304 -9.36 1.88 12.98
CA GLY A 304 -9.53 0.67 12.15
C GLY A 304 -10.56 0.85 11.03
N SER A 305 -11.71 1.46 11.33
CA SER A 305 -12.75 1.72 10.32
C SER A 305 -12.31 2.77 9.29
N VAL A 306 -11.61 3.81 9.73
CA VAL A 306 -11.06 4.83 8.81
C VAL A 306 -9.93 4.25 7.95
N SER A 307 -9.09 3.38 8.50
CA SER A 307 -8.08 2.63 7.75
C SER A 307 -8.68 1.72 6.68
N GLY A 308 -9.74 0.99 7.05
CA GLY A 308 -10.49 0.16 6.11
C GLY A 308 -11.12 0.98 4.97
N TRP A 309 -11.67 2.15 5.30
CA TRP A 309 -12.24 3.06 4.32
C TRP A 309 -11.19 3.57 3.31
N ILE A 310 -10.06 4.07 3.80
CA ILE A 310 -8.99 4.58 2.93
C ILE A 310 -8.44 3.47 2.03
N ASN A 311 -8.28 2.26 2.57
CA ASN A 311 -7.80 1.11 1.81
C ASN A 311 -8.80 0.64 0.76
N LEU A 312 -10.11 0.66 1.07
CA LEU A 312 -11.16 0.38 0.08
C LEU A 312 -11.08 1.33 -1.12
N TRP A 313 -10.97 2.64 -0.87
CA TRP A 313 -10.85 3.63 -1.93
C TRP A 313 -9.55 3.49 -2.71
N GLY A 314 -8.43 3.17 -2.05
CA GLY A 314 -7.18 2.86 -2.71
C GLY A 314 -7.32 1.69 -3.69
N ASN A 315 -8.00 0.60 -3.28
CA ASN A 315 -8.27 -0.54 -4.15
C ASN A 315 -9.16 -0.18 -5.35
N ILE A 316 -10.16 0.71 -5.16
CA ILE A 316 -10.96 1.22 -6.28
C ILE A 316 -10.05 1.97 -7.28
N GLY A 317 -9.14 2.82 -6.79
CA GLY A 317 -8.13 3.46 -7.63
C GLY A 317 -7.26 2.44 -8.38
N GLY A 318 -6.83 1.37 -7.69
CA GLY A 318 -6.05 0.28 -8.28
C GLY A 318 -6.79 -0.53 -9.36
N ILE A 319 -8.11 -0.65 -9.25
CA ILE A 319 -8.96 -1.27 -10.30
C ILE A 319 -9.11 -0.34 -11.50
N LEU A 320 -9.31 0.95 -11.26
CA LEU A 320 -9.56 1.93 -12.32
C LEU A 320 -8.29 2.27 -13.10
N ALA A 321 -7.11 2.22 -12.47
CA ALA A 321 -5.86 2.64 -13.08
C ALA A 321 -5.48 1.81 -14.33
N PRO A 322 -5.43 0.47 -14.29
CA PRO A 322 -5.11 -0.31 -15.49
C PRO A 322 -6.11 -0.09 -16.63
N ILE A 323 -7.42 -0.02 -16.31
CA ILE A 323 -8.50 0.12 -17.29
C ILE A 323 -8.48 1.52 -17.92
N GLY A 324 -8.44 2.55 -17.09
CA GLY A 324 -8.45 3.95 -17.52
C GLY A 324 -7.20 4.30 -18.34
N THR A 325 -6.03 3.81 -17.89
CA THR A 325 -4.79 4.05 -18.63
C THR A 325 -4.78 3.32 -19.97
N ALA A 326 -5.25 2.06 -20.05
CA ALA A 326 -5.37 1.34 -21.32
C ALA A 326 -6.21 2.12 -22.34
N PHE A 327 -7.39 2.57 -21.91
CA PHE A 327 -8.28 3.37 -22.77
C PHE A 327 -7.61 4.67 -23.25
N LEU A 328 -6.92 5.39 -22.35
CA LEU A 328 -6.24 6.64 -22.71
C LEU A 328 -5.07 6.40 -23.67
N VAL A 329 -4.29 5.34 -23.43
CA VAL A 329 -3.15 5.01 -24.31
C VAL A 329 -3.61 4.58 -25.69
N GLU A 330 -4.66 3.75 -25.78
CA GLU A 330 -5.21 3.31 -27.06
C GLU A 330 -5.83 4.45 -27.87
N ALA A 331 -6.54 5.39 -27.21
CA ALA A 331 -7.23 6.49 -27.88
C ALA A 331 -6.32 7.69 -28.18
N TYR A 332 -5.37 8.01 -27.29
CA TYR A 332 -4.64 9.29 -27.31
C TYR A 332 -3.13 9.16 -27.08
N GLY A 333 -2.61 7.96 -26.88
CA GLY A 333 -1.19 7.69 -26.65
C GLY A 333 -0.72 7.90 -25.20
N TRP A 334 0.53 7.51 -24.94
CA TRP A 334 1.14 7.51 -23.61
C TRP A 334 1.20 8.89 -22.96
N ASP A 335 1.55 9.92 -23.73
CA ASP A 335 1.72 11.29 -23.21
C ASP A 335 0.41 11.81 -22.63
N SER A 336 -0.71 11.60 -23.34
CA SER A 336 -2.05 11.97 -22.88
C SER A 336 -2.47 11.21 -21.64
N ALA A 337 -2.11 9.94 -21.53
CA ALA A 337 -2.40 9.13 -20.34
C ALA A 337 -1.66 9.68 -19.09
N PHE A 338 -0.39 10.05 -19.22
CA PHE A 338 0.37 10.63 -18.11
C PHE A 338 -0.09 12.04 -17.75
N ILE A 339 -0.39 12.89 -18.73
CA ILE A 339 -0.94 14.23 -18.47
C ILE A 339 -2.29 14.13 -17.75
N THR A 340 -3.19 13.25 -18.20
CA THR A 340 -4.48 13.04 -17.54
C THR A 340 -4.30 12.53 -16.12
N THR A 341 -3.39 11.59 -15.90
CA THR A 341 -3.03 11.09 -14.56
C THR A 341 -2.48 12.22 -13.67
N ALA A 342 -1.66 13.11 -14.21
CA ALA A 342 -1.14 14.27 -13.50
C ALA A 342 -2.25 15.24 -13.07
N LEU A 343 -3.23 15.48 -13.93
CA LEU A 343 -4.37 16.36 -13.65
C LEU A 343 -5.25 15.84 -12.49
N PHE A 344 -5.30 14.53 -12.27
CA PHE A 344 -5.97 13.97 -11.10
C PHE A 344 -5.33 14.43 -9.79
N GLY A 345 -4.08 14.86 -9.78
CA GLY A 345 -3.44 15.50 -8.63
C GLY A 345 -4.19 16.73 -8.10
N ILE A 346 -4.92 17.43 -8.96
CA ILE A 346 -5.78 18.57 -8.56
C ILE A 346 -6.87 18.09 -7.58
N VAL A 347 -7.47 16.93 -7.82
CA VAL A 347 -8.47 16.34 -6.94
C VAL A 347 -7.88 16.08 -5.55
N VAL A 348 -6.65 15.57 -5.50
CA VAL A 348 -5.94 15.33 -4.23
C VAL A 348 -5.73 16.62 -3.48
N ILE A 349 -5.28 17.69 -4.14
CA ILE A 349 -5.07 19.01 -3.53
C ILE A 349 -6.38 19.54 -2.95
N VAL A 350 -7.47 19.51 -3.72
CA VAL A 350 -8.79 19.94 -3.27
C VAL A 350 -9.26 19.13 -2.06
N CYS A 351 -9.11 17.81 -2.10
CA CYS A 351 -9.47 16.96 -0.96
C CYS A 351 -8.68 17.32 0.31
N TRP A 352 -7.38 17.62 0.20
CA TRP A 352 -6.55 17.98 1.35
C TRP A 352 -6.97 19.29 2.03
N LEU A 353 -7.68 20.19 1.34
CA LEU A 353 -8.30 21.38 1.98
C LEU A 353 -9.38 20.97 3.00
N PHE A 354 -10.04 19.83 2.80
CA PHE A 354 -11.09 19.32 3.66
C PHE A 354 -10.59 18.32 4.71
N VAL A 355 -9.50 17.58 4.48
CA VAL A 355 -9.01 16.50 5.35
C VAL A 355 -8.74 16.99 6.79
N LYS A 356 -8.12 18.16 6.99
CA LYS A 356 -7.85 18.77 8.30
C LYS A 356 -7.37 17.75 9.35
N PRO A 357 -6.13 17.24 9.26
CA PRO A 357 -5.63 16.12 10.06
C PRO A 357 -5.73 16.30 11.59
N GLY A 358 -5.87 17.57 12.05
CA GLY A 358 -5.92 17.94 13.46
C GLY A 358 -7.25 17.73 14.17
N LYS A 359 -8.32 17.42 13.44
CA LYS A 359 -9.66 17.24 14.02
C LYS A 359 -10.13 15.82 13.80
N ALA A 360 -10.52 15.11 14.84
CA ALA A 360 -11.18 13.82 14.70
C ALA A 360 -12.43 13.92 13.82
N LEU A 361 -12.76 12.84 13.10
CA LEU A 361 -13.98 12.79 12.28
C LEU A 361 -15.24 12.77 13.15
N ILE A 362 -15.12 12.20 14.36
CA ILE A 362 -16.18 12.15 15.36
C ILE A 362 -15.59 12.70 16.66
N GLU A 363 -16.15 13.80 17.16
CA GLU A 363 -15.77 14.38 18.45
C GLU A 363 -16.42 13.59 19.60
N GLU A 364 -15.69 13.39 20.70
CA GLU A 364 -16.14 12.52 21.80
C GLU A 364 -17.36 13.08 22.59
N GLU A 365 -17.56 14.38 22.52
CA GLU A 365 -18.69 15.04 23.21
C GLU A 365 -20.06 14.72 22.57
N ALA A 366 -20.08 14.37 21.28
CA ALA A 366 -21.30 14.02 20.54
C ALA A 366 -21.84 12.60 20.87
N ILE A 367 -21.24 11.89 21.83
CA ILE A 367 -21.60 10.49 22.16
C ILE A 367 -22.35 10.43 23.51
N ARG A 368 -22.57 11.58 24.19
CA ARG A 368 -23.30 11.64 25.47
C ARG A 368 -24.80 11.86 25.32
N GLU A 369 -25.31 11.97 24.11
CA GLU A 369 -26.73 11.96 23.75
C GLU A 369 -27.09 10.67 22.95
#